data_a55981a7b384e058c5fed495d1ef11a1
#
_entry.id   a55981a7b384e058c5fed495d1ef11a1
#
_cell.length_a   1.000
_cell.length_b   1.000
_cell.length_c   1.000
_cell.angle_alpha   90.00
_cell.angle_beta   90.00
_cell.angle_gamma   90.00
#
_symmetry.space_group_name_H-M   'P 1'
#
loop_
_entity.id
_entity.type
_entity.pdbx_description
1 polymer ?
#
loop_
_entity_poly.entity_id
_entity_poly.type
_entity_poly.pdbx_seq_one_letter_code
_entity_poly.pdbx_strand_id
1 'polypeptide(L)'
;MSTINVNTVLPQSGNTVNVNGLPMRSLPGTPGSINKYIGTSAPSTMTGTSNLMLGSGGSGITSGFNNTVLGLFSGGSLTQASDNVAIGVNSLAQADLSSYNVAIGTLSLFSAVSGVYGDVGIGYETLRNLTSPISGANTVIGYRAMYNALTSGGSAVLGGEAGYNTTTGQNNVFLGRASGINNTTGSNNVCLGLNSNAATATTSDSITLGNNSHNVLRCAVTTITSLSDARDKEEIAELAVGLEFVKELNPVSFVWNDREEDGKHGVKDFGFIAQDLKSTQEKYEMAETLGLVYEENPEKLEASYGKLIPILVQAIKELSAKVEALENK
;
A
#
# COMPACT_ATOMS: atom_id res chain seq x y z
N MET A 1 -2.23 9.44 54.54
CA MET A 1 -1.94 8.46 53.46
C MET A 1 -0.91 7.50 54.03
N SER A 2 -1.26 6.24 54.24
CA SER A 2 -0.31 5.23 54.72
C SER A 2 0.38 4.63 53.50
N THR A 3 1.67 4.88 53.35
CA THR A 3 2.51 4.25 52.36
C THR A 3 2.90 2.86 52.84
N ILE A 4 2.45 1.80 52.17
CA ILE A 4 2.93 0.45 52.45
C ILE A 4 4.20 0.26 51.64
N ASN A 5 5.37 0.30 52.27
CA ASN A 5 6.63 -0.12 51.70
C ASN A 5 6.71 -1.66 51.76
N VAL A 6 6.46 -2.33 50.67
CA VAL A 6 6.57 -3.79 50.57
C VAL A 6 7.93 -4.13 49.96
N ASN A 7 8.93 -4.38 50.80
CA ASN A 7 10.26 -4.81 50.37
C ASN A 7 10.33 -6.27 49.90
N THR A 8 9.33 -7.08 50.26
CA THR A 8 9.24 -8.48 49.82
C THR A 8 7.80 -8.94 49.95
N VAL A 9 7.20 -9.34 48.80
CA VAL A 9 5.90 -10.00 48.82
C VAL A 9 6.15 -11.49 48.61
N LEU A 10 6.01 -12.26 49.68
CA LEU A 10 6.06 -13.72 49.56
C LEU A 10 4.68 -14.23 49.12
N PRO A 11 4.56 -15.04 48.09
CA PRO A 11 3.31 -15.63 47.69
C PRO A 11 2.84 -16.63 48.76
N GLN A 12 1.68 -16.36 49.33
CA GLN A 12 0.94 -17.40 50.05
C GLN A 12 0.30 -18.32 48.98
N SER A 13 0.31 -19.63 49.24
CA SER A 13 -0.14 -20.72 48.38
C SER A 13 -1.02 -20.28 47.19
N GLY A 14 -0.43 -20.16 46.01
CA GLY A 14 -1.17 -19.82 44.79
C GLY A 14 -0.63 -18.64 43.96
N ASN A 15 0.63 -18.25 44.08
CA ASN A 15 1.34 -17.29 43.20
C ASN A 15 0.58 -15.99 42.83
N THR A 16 -0.27 -15.46 43.72
CA THR A 16 -1.02 -14.24 43.46
C THR A 16 -0.67 -13.15 44.43
N VAL A 17 -0.21 -12.01 43.95
CA VAL A 17 -0.02 -10.77 44.72
C VAL A 17 -1.10 -9.78 44.32
N ASN A 18 -1.94 -9.35 45.25
CA ASN A 18 -2.92 -8.30 45.04
C ASN A 18 -2.33 -6.94 45.43
N VAL A 19 -2.18 -6.04 44.47
CA VAL A 19 -1.84 -4.64 44.72
C VAL A 19 -3.08 -3.79 44.41
N ASN A 20 -3.66 -3.16 45.44
CA ASN A 20 -4.88 -2.34 45.32
C ASN A 20 -6.04 -3.03 44.61
N GLY A 21 -6.28 -4.33 44.88
CA GLY A 21 -7.37 -5.08 44.24
C GLY A 21 -7.08 -5.60 42.84
N LEU A 22 -5.92 -5.30 42.26
CA LEU A 22 -5.50 -5.89 40.99
C LEU A 22 -4.68 -7.16 41.23
N PRO A 23 -5.15 -8.34 40.84
CA PRO A 23 -4.40 -9.58 40.97
C PRO A 23 -3.18 -9.58 40.03
N MET A 24 -1.99 -9.54 40.60
CA MET A 24 -0.76 -9.86 39.87
C MET A 24 -0.51 -11.36 39.98
N ARG A 25 -0.60 -12.08 38.89
CA ARG A 25 -0.37 -13.53 38.88
C ARG A 25 0.86 -13.87 38.05
N SER A 26 1.74 -14.67 38.62
CA SER A 26 2.64 -15.51 37.85
C SER A 26 1.84 -16.77 37.50
N LEU A 27 1.53 -16.97 36.22
CA LEU A 27 0.79 -18.15 35.77
C LEU A 27 1.68 -19.39 35.88
N PRO A 28 1.14 -20.56 36.27
CA PRO A 28 1.88 -21.81 36.30
C PRO A 28 2.31 -22.14 34.86
N GLY A 29 3.59 -22.28 34.63
CA GLY A 29 4.23 -22.78 33.43
C GLY A 29 5.30 -23.79 33.83
N THR A 30 5.87 -24.49 32.87
CA THR A 30 7.05 -25.34 33.04
C THR A 30 8.15 -24.54 33.78
N PRO A 31 9.00 -25.17 34.60
CA PRO A 31 10.11 -24.47 35.25
C PRO A 31 10.95 -23.69 34.23
N GLY A 32 11.04 -22.35 34.42
CA GLY A 32 11.71 -21.44 33.47
C GLY A 32 10.77 -20.56 32.63
N SER A 33 9.45 -20.78 32.66
CA SER A 33 8.50 -19.94 31.94
C SER A 33 8.21 -18.64 32.68
N ILE A 34 8.34 -17.50 32.00
CA ILE A 34 8.06 -16.16 32.56
C ILE A 34 6.81 -15.60 31.91
N ASN A 35 5.63 -16.13 32.27
CA ASN A 35 4.37 -15.50 31.92
C ASN A 35 3.99 -14.49 33.02
N LYS A 36 3.68 -13.25 32.60
CA LYS A 36 3.21 -12.18 33.50
C LYS A 36 1.81 -11.74 33.11
N TYR A 37 0.92 -11.74 34.10
CA TYR A 37 -0.45 -11.34 33.93
C TYR A 37 -0.89 -10.33 34.97
N ILE A 38 -1.51 -9.24 34.55
CA ILE A 38 -2.17 -8.26 35.44
C ILE A 38 -3.56 -7.98 34.87
N GLY A 39 -4.61 -8.50 35.53
CA GLY A 39 -5.99 -8.30 35.05
C GLY A 39 -6.99 -9.26 35.68
N THR A 40 -8.23 -9.25 35.23
CA THR A 40 -9.36 -9.98 35.81
C THR A 40 -9.62 -11.37 35.21
N SER A 41 -9.11 -11.66 34.02
CA SER A 41 -9.41 -12.89 33.28
C SER A 41 -8.14 -13.57 32.76
N ALA A 42 -7.38 -14.21 33.67
CA ALA A 42 -6.21 -15.00 33.27
C ALA A 42 -6.64 -16.27 32.54
N PRO A 43 -5.86 -16.74 31.52
CA PRO A 43 -6.06 -18.06 30.94
C PRO A 43 -6.01 -19.14 32.02
N SER A 44 -6.96 -20.07 32.02
CA SER A 44 -7.05 -21.15 33.01
C SER A 44 -6.02 -22.25 32.76
N THR A 45 -5.59 -22.44 31.52
CA THR A 45 -4.61 -23.45 31.11
C THR A 45 -3.66 -22.81 30.11
N MET A 46 -2.42 -22.55 30.50
CA MET A 46 -1.41 -22.02 29.63
C MET A 46 -0.17 -22.91 29.67
N THR A 47 0.24 -23.45 28.55
CA THR A 47 1.49 -24.20 28.37
C THR A 47 2.56 -23.36 27.69
N GLY A 48 2.18 -22.29 27.00
CA GLY A 48 3.09 -21.32 26.38
C GLY A 48 3.87 -20.51 27.41
N THR A 49 4.98 -19.90 26.97
CA THR A 49 5.95 -19.23 27.85
C THR A 49 6.22 -17.79 27.41
N SER A 50 6.78 -16.98 28.30
CA SER A 50 7.28 -15.62 28.01
C SER A 50 6.20 -14.65 27.50
N ASN A 51 4.95 -14.80 27.91
CA ASN A 51 3.86 -13.90 27.55
C ASN A 51 3.70 -12.78 28.61
N LEU A 52 3.54 -11.54 28.14
CA LEU A 52 3.17 -10.38 28.97
C LEU A 52 1.74 -9.94 28.63
N MET A 53 0.85 -9.98 29.61
CA MET A 53 -0.57 -9.64 29.43
C MET A 53 -1.03 -8.63 30.49
N LEU A 54 -1.60 -7.53 30.03
CA LEU A 54 -2.15 -6.46 30.87
C LEU A 54 -3.60 -6.15 30.48
N GLY A 55 -4.51 -6.20 31.44
CA GLY A 55 -5.95 -6.04 31.21
C GLY A 55 -6.68 -7.37 31.06
N SER A 56 -7.75 -7.42 30.27
CA SER A 56 -8.48 -8.66 29.94
C SER A 56 -8.07 -9.23 28.60
N GLY A 57 -6.88 -8.88 28.10
CA GLY A 57 -6.31 -9.41 26.88
C GLY A 57 -5.64 -10.76 27.06
N GLY A 58 -5.43 -11.49 25.98
CA GLY A 58 -4.70 -12.75 25.98
C GLY A 58 -5.39 -13.91 26.69
N SER A 59 -6.69 -13.80 27.00
CA SER A 59 -7.46 -14.85 27.70
C SER A 59 -7.53 -16.17 26.91
N GLY A 60 -7.37 -16.14 25.61
CA GLY A 60 -7.33 -17.30 24.74
C GLY A 60 -5.97 -17.97 24.56
N ILE A 61 -4.86 -17.40 25.07
CA ILE A 61 -3.52 -17.98 24.89
C ILE A 61 -3.44 -19.31 25.62
N THR A 62 -3.14 -20.38 24.88
CA THR A 62 -2.95 -21.72 25.46
C THR A 62 -1.50 -22.19 25.34
N SER A 63 -0.97 -22.36 24.13
CA SER A 63 0.39 -22.81 23.86
C SER A 63 1.28 -21.73 23.18
N GLY A 64 0.72 -20.57 22.81
CA GLY A 64 1.47 -19.46 22.24
C GLY A 64 2.53 -18.88 23.20
N PHE A 65 3.64 -18.38 22.65
CA PHE A 65 4.76 -17.85 23.45
C PHE A 65 5.21 -16.48 22.93
N ASN A 66 5.97 -15.75 23.78
CA ASN A 66 6.55 -14.43 23.46
C ASN A 66 5.53 -13.35 23.03
N ASN A 67 4.27 -13.44 23.44
CA ASN A 67 3.29 -12.42 23.08
C ASN A 67 3.28 -11.27 24.11
N THR A 68 3.19 -10.04 23.61
CA THR A 68 2.93 -8.84 24.41
C THR A 68 1.52 -8.34 24.11
N VAL A 69 0.64 -8.41 25.11
CA VAL A 69 -0.79 -8.11 24.95
C VAL A 69 -1.22 -7.07 25.98
N LEU A 70 -1.74 -5.93 25.52
CA LEU A 70 -2.19 -4.83 26.36
C LEU A 70 -3.54 -4.28 25.89
N GLY A 71 -4.57 -4.46 26.68
CA GLY A 71 -5.91 -3.90 26.39
C GLY A 71 -7.04 -4.90 26.56
N LEU A 72 -8.27 -4.37 26.53
CA LEU A 72 -9.48 -5.18 26.63
C LEU A 72 -9.66 -6.02 25.37
N PHE A 73 -9.78 -7.35 25.50
CA PHE A 73 -9.90 -8.32 24.42
C PHE A 73 -8.77 -8.30 23.38
N SER A 74 -7.66 -7.62 23.67
CA SER A 74 -6.46 -7.68 22.85
C SER A 74 -5.92 -9.11 22.83
N GLY A 75 -5.54 -9.62 21.67
CA GLY A 75 -5.05 -11.00 21.54
C GLY A 75 -6.02 -12.06 22.07
N GLY A 76 -7.34 -11.83 21.97
CA GLY A 76 -8.37 -12.66 22.61
C GLY A 76 -8.38 -14.12 22.18
N SER A 77 -7.90 -14.45 21.00
CA SER A 77 -7.88 -15.80 20.42
C SER A 77 -6.48 -16.29 20.03
N LEU A 78 -5.41 -15.75 20.61
CA LEU A 78 -4.01 -16.16 20.33
C LEU A 78 -3.70 -17.55 20.91
N THR A 79 -4.45 -18.60 20.55
CA THR A 79 -4.34 -19.90 21.24
C THR A 79 -2.96 -20.54 21.05
N GLN A 80 -2.45 -20.58 19.84
CA GLN A 80 -1.12 -21.12 19.48
C GLN A 80 -0.19 -20.09 18.84
N ALA A 81 -0.65 -18.86 18.65
CA ALA A 81 0.09 -17.79 18.02
C ALA A 81 1.23 -17.26 18.91
N SER A 82 2.36 -16.92 18.31
CA SER A 82 3.57 -16.52 19.01
C SER A 82 4.20 -15.26 18.44
N ASP A 83 5.06 -14.62 19.26
CA ASP A 83 5.86 -13.49 18.85
C ASP A 83 5.03 -12.28 18.35
N ASN A 84 3.85 -12.06 18.93
CA ASN A 84 2.98 -10.94 18.56
C ASN A 84 3.05 -9.81 19.59
N VAL A 85 2.87 -8.58 19.08
CA VAL A 85 2.58 -7.38 19.89
C VAL A 85 1.15 -6.95 19.58
N ALA A 86 0.26 -7.00 20.56
CA ALA A 86 -1.13 -6.59 20.45
C ALA A 86 -1.48 -5.54 21.51
N ILE A 87 -1.61 -4.28 21.12
CA ILE A 87 -1.85 -3.14 22.02
C ILE A 87 -3.08 -2.37 21.58
N GLY A 88 -4.10 -2.33 22.40
CA GLY A 88 -5.36 -1.63 22.11
C GLY A 88 -6.59 -2.53 22.29
N VAL A 89 -7.76 -1.93 22.36
CA VAL A 89 -9.02 -2.69 22.51
C VAL A 89 -9.26 -3.51 21.25
N ASN A 90 -9.47 -4.84 21.40
CA ASN A 90 -9.69 -5.77 20.29
C ASN A 90 -8.56 -5.78 19.22
N SER A 91 -7.34 -5.36 19.54
CA SER A 91 -6.22 -5.55 18.63
C SER A 91 -5.87 -7.03 18.51
N LEU A 92 -5.69 -7.54 17.30
CA LEU A 92 -5.36 -8.95 17.02
C LEU A 92 -6.31 -9.95 17.72
N ALA A 93 -7.61 -9.60 17.82
CA ALA A 93 -8.53 -10.32 18.71
C ALA A 93 -8.94 -11.71 18.23
N GLN A 94 -8.94 -11.97 16.91
CA GLN A 94 -9.35 -13.24 16.31
C GLN A 94 -8.18 -14.10 15.79
N ALA A 95 -6.95 -13.77 16.14
CA ALA A 95 -5.73 -14.40 15.64
C ALA A 95 -5.42 -15.72 16.37
N ASP A 96 -5.89 -16.84 15.85
CA ASP A 96 -5.65 -18.16 16.45
C ASP A 96 -4.23 -18.69 16.19
N LEU A 97 -3.81 -18.71 14.92
CA LEU A 97 -2.53 -19.26 14.46
C LEU A 97 -1.60 -18.18 13.84
N SER A 98 -1.88 -16.91 14.04
CA SER A 98 -1.15 -15.79 13.41
C SER A 98 0.02 -15.33 14.28
N SER A 99 1.23 -15.30 13.73
CA SER A 99 2.46 -15.03 14.49
C SER A 99 3.29 -13.91 13.87
N TYR A 100 4.22 -13.35 14.66
CA TYR A 100 5.15 -12.28 14.24
C TYR A 100 4.47 -10.97 13.84
N ASN A 101 3.27 -10.68 14.35
CA ASN A 101 2.53 -9.49 13.99
C ASN A 101 2.68 -8.38 15.04
N VAL A 102 2.62 -7.13 14.58
CA VAL A 102 2.52 -5.94 15.43
C VAL A 102 1.18 -5.26 15.15
N ALA A 103 0.27 -5.31 16.10
CA ALA A 103 -1.05 -4.68 16.05
C ALA A 103 -1.17 -3.64 17.16
N ILE A 104 -1.07 -2.36 16.83
CA ILE A 104 -1.16 -1.25 17.79
C ILE A 104 -2.30 -0.32 17.41
N GLY A 105 -3.32 -0.27 18.24
CA GLY A 105 -4.52 0.53 18.04
C GLY A 105 -5.79 -0.29 18.22
N THR A 106 -6.89 0.37 18.52
CA THR A 106 -8.20 -0.27 18.63
C THR A 106 -8.59 -0.90 17.29
N LEU A 107 -8.97 -2.20 17.31
CA LEU A 107 -9.37 -2.99 16.15
C LEU A 107 -8.28 -3.12 15.05
N SER A 108 -7.02 -2.88 15.37
CA SER A 108 -5.91 -3.17 14.43
C SER A 108 -5.75 -4.67 14.26
N LEU A 109 -5.65 -5.16 13.01
CA LEU A 109 -5.55 -6.59 12.66
C LEU A 109 -6.64 -7.46 13.32
N PHE A 110 -7.84 -6.92 13.47
CA PHE A 110 -8.92 -7.55 14.25
C PHE A 110 -9.30 -8.93 13.71
N SER A 111 -9.47 -9.07 12.40
CA SER A 111 -9.94 -10.30 11.73
C SER A 111 -8.81 -11.24 11.29
N ALA A 112 -7.60 -11.09 11.78
CA ALA A 112 -6.44 -11.93 11.43
C ALA A 112 -6.61 -13.36 11.99
N VAL A 113 -7.52 -14.17 11.41
CA VAL A 113 -7.98 -15.43 12.00
C VAL A 113 -6.89 -16.50 12.00
N SER A 114 -6.23 -16.75 10.87
CA SER A 114 -5.25 -17.83 10.77
C SER A 114 -4.26 -17.58 9.65
N GLY A 115 -2.97 -17.81 9.94
CA GLY A 115 -1.92 -17.72 8.91
C GLY A 115 -1.53 -16.32 8.49
N VAL A 116 -1.88 -15.29 9.26
CA VAL A 116 -1.40 -13.91 9.08
C VAL A 116 -0.04 -13.80 9.79
N TYR A 117 1.02 -13.53 9.04
CA TYR A 117 2.38 -13.52 9.55
C TYR A 117 3.16 -12.30 9.12
N GLY A 118 3.86 -11.67 10.08
CA GLY A 118 4.80 -10.59 9.82
C GLY A 118 4.16 -9.25 9.46
N ASP A 119 2.87 -9.08 9.72
CA ASP A 119 2.17 -7.82 9.45
C ASP A 119 2.36 -6.81 10.57
N VAL A 120 2.56 -5.55 10.17
CA VAL A 120 2.60 -4.39 11.05
C VAL A 120 1.39 -3.51 10.79
N GLY A 121 0.45 -3.46 11.72
CA GLY A 121 -0.72 -2.60 11.70
C GLY A 121 -0.70 -1.61 12.86
N ILE A 122 -0.48 -0.32 12.60
CA ILE A 122 -0.45 0.73 13.63
C ILE A 122 -1.48 1.80 13.32
N GLY A 123 -2.50 1.91 14.14
CA GLY A 123 -3.59 2.87 14.00
C GLY A 123 -4.96 2.27 14.31
N TYR A 124 -5.96 3.13 14.41
CA TYR A 124 -7.36 2.72 14.59
C TYR A 124 -7.87 1.97 13.35
N GLU A 125 -8.38 0.75 13.51
CA GLU A 125 -8.93 -0.10 12.44
C GLU A 125 -7.96 -0.34 11.25
N THR A 126 -6.65 -0.30 11.48
CA THR A 126 -5.64 -0.62 10.45
C THR A 126 -5.66 -2.11 10.15
N LEU A 127 -5.72 -2.50 8.86
CA LEU A 127 -5.80 -3.90 8.41
C LEU A 127 -6.93 -4.69 9.09
N ARG A 128 -8.04 -4.02 9.41
CA ARG A 128 -9.10 -4.58 10.27
C ARG A 128 -9.69 -5.88 9.74
N ASN A 129 -9.86 -6.00 8.43
CA ASN A 129 -10.54 -7.12 7.78
C ASN A 129 -9.58 -8.16 7.17
N LEU A 130 -8.28 -8.07 7.41
CA LEU A 130 -7.30 -9.01 6.89
C LEU A 130 -7.54 -10.41 7.45
N THR A 131 -7.81 -11.41 6.58
CA THR A 131 -8.23 -12.75 6.99
C THR A 131 -7.36 -13.89 6.48
N SER A 132 -6.53 -13.68 5.45
CA SER A 132 -5.87 -14.78 4.75
C SER A 132 -4.35 -14.70 4.72
N PRO A 133 -3.71 -15.89 4.64
CA PRO A 133 -2.26 -16.06 4.68
C PRO A 133 -1.55 -15.89 3.35
N ILE A 134 -2.12 -15.25 2.34
CA ILE A 134 -1.40 -15.05 1.08
C ILE A 134 -0.35 -13.96 1.30
N SER A 135 0.87 -14.40 1.58
CA SER A 135 2.07 -13.58 1.75
C SER A 135 1.88 -12.36 2.66
N GLY A 136 2.00 -12.55 3.95
CA GLY A 136 2.09 -11.49 4.97
C GLY A 136 3.16 -10.44 4.66
N ALA A 137 3.62 -9.75 5.71
CA ALA A 137 4.62 -8.69 5.65
C ALA A 137 4.10 -7.37 5.03
N ASN A 138 2.84 -7.01 5.32
CA ASN A 138 2.41 -5.64 5.14
C ASN A 138 2.97 -4.74 6.25
N THR A 139 3.37 -3.54 5.90
CA THR A 139 3.67 -2.48 6.85
C THR A 139 2.68 -1.35 6.65
N VAL A 140 1.69 -1.23 7.55
CA VAL A 140 0.56 -0.32 7.39
C VAL A 140 0.40 0.56 8.63
N ILE A 141 0.51 1.87 8.44
CA ILE A 141 0.43 2.84 9.53
C ILE A 141 -0.56 3.94 9.17
N GLY A 142 -1.60 4.11 9.99
CA GLY A 142 -2.57 5.19 9.81
C GLY A 142 -3.98 4.82 10.26
N TYR A 143 -4.81 5.83 10.49
CA TYR A 143 -6.23 5.68 10.74
C TYR A 143 -6.91 4.99 9.56
N ARG A 144 -7.50 3.80 9.76
CA ARG A 144 -8.21 3.01 8.74
C ARG A 144 -7.40 2.71 7.47
N ALA A 145 -6.07 2.72 7.56
CA ALA A 145 -5.23 2.35 6.43
C ALA A 145 -5.44 0.87 6.09
N MET A 146 -5.63 0.55 4.81
CA MET A 146 -5.95 -0.79 4.29
C MET A 146 -7.09 -1.49 5.05
N TYR A 147 -8.13 -0.75 5.42
CA TYR A 147 -9.25 -1.24 6.23
C TYR A 147 -9.93 -2.48 5.61
N ASN A 148 -10.16 -2.47 4.29
CA ASN A 148 -10.87 -3.53 3.56
C ASN A 148 -9.95 -4.65 3.05
N ALA A 149 -8.66 -4.64 3.41
CA ALA A 149 -7.74 -5.69 2.99
C ALA A 149 -8.24 -7.06 3.47
N LEU A 150 -8.37 -8.01 2.53
CA LEU A 150 -8.79 -9.40 2.81
C LEU A 150 -7.62 -10.36 2.69
N THR A 151 -6.89 -10.31 1.56
CA THR A 151 -5.80 -11.22 1.23
C THR A 151 -4.55 -10.48 0.73
N SER A 152 -4.48 -9.18 0.93
CA SER A 152 -3.36 -8.34 0.52
C SER A 152 -2.08 -8.69 1.29
N GLY A 153 -0.94 -8.63 0.59
CA GLY A 153 0.39 -8.86 1.18
C GLY A 153 1.48 -8.02 0.52
N GLY A 154 2.64 -7.89 1.19
CA GLY A 154 3.81 -7.21 0.66
C GLY A 154 3.68 -5.68 0.50
N SER A 155 2.67 -5.06 1.07
CA SER A 155 2.40 -3.63 0.87
C SER A 155 3.02 -2.75 1.95
N ALA A 156 3.53 -1.57 1.56
CA ALA A 156 4.02 -0.53 2.45
C ALA A 156 3.09 0.70 2.39
N VAL A 157 2.35 0.96 3.46
CA VAL A 157 1.28 1.96 3.48
C VAL A 157 1.42 2.89 4.69
N LEU A 158 1.48 4.19 4.43
CA LEU A 158 1.58 5.21 5.46
C LEU A 158 0.64 6.38 5.17
N GLY A 159 -0.38 6.53 5.98
CA GLY A 159 -1.35 7.64 5.90
C GLY A 159 -2.75 7.25 6.34
N GLY A 160 -3.52 8.20 6.85
CA GLY A 160 -4.92 7.97 7.17
C GLY A 160 -5.70 7.60 5.90
N GLU A 161 -6.47 6.52 5.93
CA GLU A 161 -7.26 5.98 4.82
C GLU A 161 -6.44 5.60 3.57
N ALA A 162 -5.11 5.51 3.67
CA ALA A 162 -4.29 5.03 2.57
C ALA A 162 -4.62 3.57 2.25
N GLY A 163 -4.86 3.27 0.97
CA GLY A 163 -5.28 1.94 0.51
C GLY A 163 -6.59 1.43 1.09
N TYR A 164 -7.48 2.31 1.56
CA TYR A 164 -8.69 1.95 2.31
C TYR A 164 -9.54 0.86 1.63
N ASN A 165 -9.76 0.96 0.31
CA ASN A 165 -10.58 0.03 -0.46
C ASN A 165 -9.79 -1.19 -1.01
N THR A 166 -8.49 -1.28 -0.78
CA THR A 166 -7.71 -2.45 -1.22
C THR A 166 -8.29 -3.72 -0.60
N THR A 167 -8.57 -4.71 -1.44
CA THR A 167 -9.10 -6.02 -1.01
C THR A 167 -8.06 -7.13 -1.18
N THR A 168 -7.60 -7.36 -2.40
CA THR A 168 -6.67 -8.43 -2.76
C THR A 168 -5.39 -7.92 -3.43
N GLY A 169 -5.29 -6.61 -3.71
CA GLY A 169 -4.10 -6.00 -4.30
C GLY A 169 -2.86 -6.20 -3.43
N GLN A 170 -1.73 -6.55 -4.04
CA GLN A 170 -0.47 -6.90 -3.37
C GLN A 170 0.68 -5.97 -3.79
N ASN A 171 1.75 -5.93 -2.98
CA ASN A 171 2.99 -5.23 -3.30
C ASN A 171 2.80 -3.73 -3.63
N ASN A 172 1.84 -3.09 -2.99
CA ASN A 172 1.56 -1.68 -3.22
C ASN A 172 2.32 -0.78 -2.24
N VAL A 173 2.76 0.39 -2.70
CA VAL A 173 3.35 1.45 -1.89
C VAL A 173 2.43 2.66 -1.91
N PHE A 174 1.76 2.95 -0.80
CA PHE A 174 0.85 4.07 -0.66
C PHE A 174 1.33 5.01 0.45
N LEU A 175 1.86 6.16 0.09
CA LEU A 175 2.37 7.15 1.05
C LEU A 175 1.61 8.47 0.93
N GLY A 176 0.84 8.80 1.93
CA GLY A 176 0.02 10.01 2.01
C GLY A 176 -1.42 9.70 2.44
N ARG A 177 -2.12 10.70 2.96
CA ARG A 177 -3.54 10.56 3.30
C ARG A 177 -4.34 10.19 2.06
N ALA A 178 -5.19 9.16 2.17
CA ALA A 178 -6.01 8.63 1.07
C ALA A 178 -5.23 8.30 -0.22
N SER A 179 -3.91 8.05 -0.12
CA SER A 179 -3.11 7.54 -1.22
C SER A 179 -3.56 6.12 -1.55
N GLY A 180 -3.77 5.79 -2.82
CA GLY A 180 -4.29 4.49 -3.24
C GLY A 180 -5.70 4.16 -2.74
N ILE A 181 -6.49 5.16 -2.31
CA ILE A 181 -7.82 4.92 -1.70
C ILE A 181 -8.77 4.18 -2.64
N ASN A 182 -8.66 4.42 -3.95
CA ASN A 182 -9.51 3.79 -4.95
C ASN A 182 -9.04 2.38 -5.36
N ASN A 183 -7.82 1.98 -4.99
CA ASN A 183 -7.31 0.66 -5.33
C ASN A 183 -8.16 -0.45 -4.69
N THR A 184 -8.50 -1.48 -5.46
CA THR A 184 -9.20 -2.66 -4.95
C THR A 184 -8.37 -3.92 -5.13
N THR A 185 -8.05 -4.29 -6.36
CA THR A 185 -7.31 -5.50 -6.73
C THR A 185 -5.98 -5.21 -7.42
N GLY A 186 -5.71 -3.95 -7.76
CA GLY A 186 -4.45 -3.53 -8.39
C GLY A 186 -3.24 -3.85 -7.53
N SER A 187 -2.17 -4.32 -8.16
CA SER A 187 -0.94 -4.76 -7.50
C SER A 187 0.28 -4.03 -8.07
N ASN A 188 1.38 -4.01 -7.29
CA ASN A 188 2.64 -3.39 -7.70
C ASN A 188 2.51 -1.91 -8.08
N ASN A 189 1.64 -1.16 -7.39
CA ASN A 189 1.47 0.27 -7.61
C ASN A 189 2.24 1.09 -6.59
N VAL A 190 2.76 2.24 -7.02
CA VAL A 190 3.34 3.26 -6.16
C VAL A 190 2.50 4.53 -6.28
N CYS A 191 1.82 4.93 -5.19
CA CYS A 191 1.05 6.17 -5.13
C CYS A 191 1.61 7.06 -4.01
N LEU A 192 2.17 8.21 -4.37
CA LEU A 192 2.79 9.13 -3.42
C LEU A 192 2.08 10.47 -3.41
N GLY A 193 1.58 10.86 -2.25
CA GLY A 193 0.92 12.15 -2.01
C GLY A 193 -0.54 12.03 -1.60
N LEU A 194 -1.14 13.15 -1.22
CA LEU A 194 -2.56 13.24 -0.87
C LEU A 194 -3.42 12.82 -2.05
N ASN A 195 -4.37 11.88 -1.83
CA ASN A 195 -5.30 11.39 -2.85
C ASN A 195 -4.63 10.93 -4.17
N SER A 196 -3.36 10.52 -4.12
CA SER A 196 -2.67 9.93 -5.27
C SER A 196 -3.23 8.54 -5.54
N ASN A 197 -3.71 8.29 -6.76
CA ASN A 197 -4.34 7.03 -7.14
C ASN A 197 -3.84 6.55 -8.50
N ALA A 198 -3.82 5.25 -8.71
CA ALA A 198 -3.66 4.66 -10.04
C ALA A 198 -4.85 5.01 -10.94
N ALA A 199 -4.73 4.77 -12.24
CA ALA A 199 -5.74 5.16 -13.24
C ALA A 199 -7.12 4.58 -12.97
N THR A 200 -7.18 3.33 -12.50
CA THR A 200 -8.42 2.63 -12.10
C THR A 200 -8.22 1.87 -10.79
N ALA A 201 -9.30 1.33 -10.25
CA ALA A 201 -9.26 0.52 -9.03
C ALA A 201 -8.52 -0.83 -9.20
N THR A 202 -8.31 -1.26 -10.42
CA THR A 202 -7.70 -2.55 -10.78
C THR A 202 -6.35 -2.41 -11.48
N THR A 203 -5.92 -1.18 -11.77
CA THR A 203 -4.61 -0.88 -12.38
C THR A 203 -3.48 -1.51 -11.58
N SER A 204 -2.55 -2.15 -12.28
CA SER A 204 -1.31 -2.71 -11.72
C SER A 204 -0.09 -2.08 -12.39
N ASP A 205 1.08 -2.27 -11.76
CA ASP A 205 2.39 -1.89 -12.33
C ASP A 205 2.52 -0.38 -12.66
N SER A 206 1.89 0.49 -11.86
CA SER A 206 1.87 1.93 -12.11
C SER A 206 2.56 2.74 -11.01
N ILE A 207 3.09 3.91 -11.39
CA ILE A 207 3.65 4.90 -10.45
C ILE A 207 2.92 6.21 -10.64
N THR A 208 2.26 6.69 -9.59
CA THR A 208 1.57 7.99 -9.56
C THR A 208 2.19 8.90 -8.50
N LEU A 209 2.66 10.05 -8.93
CA LEU A 209 3.25 11.08 -8.07
C LEU A 209 2.29 12.27 -7.94
N GLY A 210 1.68 12.41 -6.79
CA GLY A 210 0.72 13.48 -6.52
C GLY A 210 -0.69 13.21 -7.07
N ASN A 211 -1.46 14.25 -7.15
CA ASN A 211 -2.82 14.28 -7.68
C ASN A 211 -3.00 15.43 -8.68
N ASN A 212 -4.22 15.63 -9.18
CA ASN A 212 -4.53 16.65 -10.18
C ASN A 212 -4.27 18.11 -9.73
N SER A 213 -4.13 18.37 -8.42
CA SER A 213 -3.82 19.70 -7.88
C SER A 213 -2.34 20.06 -7.94
N HIS A 214 -1.46 19.13 -8.33
CA HIS A 214 -0.04 19.42 -8.45
C HIS A 214 0.27 20.13 -9.76
N ASN A 215 0.85 21.34 -9.66
CA ASN A 215 1.18 22.18 -10.81
C ASN A 215 2.64 22.06 -11.25
N VAL A 216 3.52 21.58 -10.36
CA VAL A 216 4.97 21.53 -10.61
C VAL A 216 5.57 20.28 -9.99
N LEU A 217 6.30 19.51 -10.79
CA LEU A 217 7.24 18.50 -10.31
C LEU A 217 8.66 19.10 -10.41
N ARG A 218 9.33 19.28 -9.27
CA ARG A 218 10.69 19.87 -9.21
C ARG A 218 11.71 18.76 -8.98
N CYS A 219 12.58 18.59 -9.96
CA CYS A 219 13.73 17.72 -9.89
C CYS A 219 14.99 18.47 -10.33
N ALA A 220 16.13 18.21 -9.71
CA ALA A 220 17.41 18.73 -10.17
C ALA A 220 17.81 18.14 -11.52
N VAL A 221 17.32 16.93 -11.81
CA VAL A 221 17.53 16.23 -13.08
C VAL A 221 16.22 16.28 -13.88
N THR A 222 16.29 16.74 -15.13
CA THR A 222 15.12 16.96 -16.00
C THR A 222 14.76 15.75 -16.86
N THR A 223 15.62 14.74 -16.91
CA THR A 223 15.42 13.55 -17.75
C THR A 223 15.23 12.31 -16.89
N ILE A 224 14.20 11.54 -17.23
CA ILE A 224 14.02 10.16 -16.76
C ILE A 224 14.74 9.26 -17.76
N THR A 225 15.74 8.49 -17.32
CA THR A 225 16.46 7.54 -18.18
C THR A 225 15.58 6.33 -18.46
N SER A 226 15.48 5.95 -19.73
CA SER A 226 14.82 4.73 -20.15
C SER A 226 15.86 3.58 -20.27
N LEU A 227 15.50 2.39 -19.84
CA LEU A 227 16.26 1.17 -20.13
C LEU A 227 16.24 0.93 -21.65
N SER A 228 17.39 0.90 -22.30
CA SER A 228 17.47 0.84 -23.77
C SER A 228 18.69 0.10 -24.28
N ASP A 229 19.14 -0.92 -23.55
CA ASP A 229 20.24 -1.80 -23.99
C ASP A 229 19.79 -2.66 -25.18
N ALA A 230 20.63 -2.76 -26.21
CA ALA A 230 20.34 -3.57 -27.41
C ALA A 230 20.20 -5.06 -27.08
N ARG A 231 20.87 -5.54 -26.03
CA ARG A 231 20.80 -6.94 -25.58
C ARG A 231 19.44 -7.36 -25.04
N ASP A 232 18.62 -6.37 -24.63
CA ASP A 232 17.27 -6.56 -24.11
C ASP A 232 16.19 -6.39 -25.19
N LYS A 233 16.60 -6.33 -26.46
CA LYS A 233 15.70 -6.05 -27.60
C LYS A 233 15.90 -7.10 -28.69
N GLU A 234 14.80 -7.54 -29.24
CA GLU A 234 14.72 -8.43 -30.40
C GLU A 234 14.05 -7.72 -31.57
N GLU A 235 14.18 -8.25 -32.78
CA GLU A 235 13.52 -7.77 -34.00
C GLU A 235 13.69 -6.25 -34.26
N ILE A 236 14.91 -5.75 -34.06
CA ILE A 236 15.23 -4.32 -34.23
C ILE A 236 15.06 -3.95 -35.73
N ALA A 237 14.11 -3.09 -36.03
CA ALA A 237 13.83 -2.61 -37.35
C ALA A 237 13.74 -1.08 -37.38
N GLU A 238 13.80 -0.48 -38.59
CA GLU A 238 13.53 0.95 -38.77
C GLU A 238 12.07 1.27 -38.45
N LEU A 239 11.85 2.46 -37.88
CA LEU A 239 10.51 2.91 -37.53
C LEU A 239 9.73 3.19 -38.82
N ALA A 240 8.58 2.55 -38.98
CA ALA A 240 7.74 2.64 -40.18
C ALA A 240 6.97 3.98 -40.33
N VAL A 241 6.94 4.81 -39.27
CA VAL A 241 6.24 6.09 -39.25
C VAL A 241 7.22 7.25 -39.12
N GLY A 242 7.02 8.31 -39.89
CA GLY A 242 7.88 9.47 -39.93
C GLY A 242 7.13 10.74 -40.35
N LEU A 243 7.56 11.38 -41.44
CA LEU A 243 7.05 12.70 -41.85
C LEU A 243 5.55 12.73 -42.14
N GLU A 244 5.00 11.73 -42.78
CA GLU A 244 3.57 11.72 -43.12
C GLU A 244 2.71 11.54 -41.88
N PHE A 245 3.16 10.72 -40.93
CA PHE A 245 2.51 10.60 -39.61
C PHE A 245 2.51 11.92 -38.84
N VAL A 246 3.67 12.60 -38.78
CA VAL A 246 3.80 13.89 -38.06
C VAL A 246 2.92 14.97 -38.64
N LYS A 247 2.71 14.97 -39.98
CA LYS A 247 1.83 15.94 -40.66
C LYS A 247 0.35 15.80 -40.24
N GLU A 248 -0.06 14.63 -39.78
CA GLU A 248 -1.44 14.39 -39.33
C GLU A 248 -1.64 14.72 -37.86
N LEU A 249 -0.55 14.91 -37.07
CA LEU A 249 -0.67 15.33 -35.70
C LEU A 249 -1.16 16.78 -35.62
N ASN A 250 -2.13 17.03 -34.75
CA ASN A 250 -2.76 18.33 -34.56
C ASN A 250 -2.45 18.90 -33.18
N PRO A 251 -1.35 19.67 -32.99
CA PRO A 251 -1.10 20.37 -31.73
C PRO A 251 -2.10 21.52 -31.59
N VAL A 252 -2.69 21.64 -30.40
CA VAL A 252 -3.74 22.63 -30.10
C VAL A 252 -3.42 23.40 -28.82
N SER A 253 -4.00 24.59 -28.69
CA SER A 253 -4.12 25.31 -27.43
C SER A 253 -5.55 25.12 -26.89
N PHE A 254 -5.67 24.96 -25.59
CA PHE A 254 -6.95 24.71 -24.95
C PHE A 254 -7.03 25.40 -23.59
N VAL A 255 -8.22 25.37 -23.02
CA VAL A 255 -8.49 25.76 -21.61
C VAL A 255 -8.96 24.52 -20.90
N TRP A 256 -8.38 24.20 -19.77
CA TRP A 256 -8.80 23.09 -18.95
C TRP A 256 -10.25 23.27 -18.48
N ASN A 257 -11.05 22.24 -18.70
CA ASN A 257 -12.40 22.11 -18.13
C ASN A 257 -12.33 21.17 -16.94
N ASP A 258 -12.70 21.68 -15.78
CA ASP A 258 -12.62 20.95 -14.50
C ASP A 258 -13.80 19.98 -14.36
N ARG A 259 -13.70 18.80 -14.96
CA ARG A 259 -14.74 17.75 -14.83
C ARG A 259 -14.79 17.12 -13.44
N GLU A 260 -13.71 17.20 -12.70
CA GLU A 260 -13.52 16.51 -11.41
C GLU A 260 -13.31 17.51 -10.25
N GLU A 261 -13.54 18.81 -10.48
CA GLU A 261 -13.27 19.88 -9.50
C GLU A 261 -11.81 19.85 -8.98
N ASP A 262 -10.86 19.53 -9.87
CA ASP A 262 -9.43 19.36 -9.54
C ASP A 262 -8.64 20.67 -9.49
N GLY A 263 -9.30 21.80 -9.67
CA GLY A 263 -8.72 23.14 -9.56
C GLY A 263 -8.01 23.65 -10.80
N LYS A 264 -8.10 22.98 -11.94
CA LYS A 264 -7.53 23.44 -13.22
C LYS A 264 -8.48 24.25 -14.09
N HIS A 265 -9.72 24.44 -13.68
CA HIS A 265 -10.70 25.18 -14.47
C HIS A 265 -10.18 26.55 -14.91
N GLY A 266 -10.28 26.84 -16.21
CA GLY A 266 -9.86 28.10 -16.77
C GLY A 266 -8.36 28.27 -17.03
N VAL A 267 -7.53 27.29 -16.66
CA VAL A 267 -6.08 27.28 -16.97
C VAL A 267 -5.88 27.08 -18.47
N LYS A 268 -5.12 27.99 -19.10
CA LYS A 268 -4.72 27.87 -20.51
C LYS A 268 -3.49 26.98 -20.63
N ASP A 269 -3.51 26.10 -21.62
CA ASP A 269 -2.42 25.17 -21.90
C ASP A 269 -2.35 24.85 -23.40
N PHE A 270 -1.36 24.08 -23.82
CA PHE A 270 -1.21 23.56 -25.18
C PHE A 270 -0.69 22.14 -25.16
N GLY A 271 -1.00 21.37 -26.21
CA GLY A 271 -0.61 19.99 -26.31
C GLY A 271 -1.39 19.27 -27.41
N PHE A 272 -1.66 18.00 -27.21
CA PHE A 272 -2.45 17.17 -28.10
C PHE A 272 -3.71 16.69 -27.39
N ILE A 273 -4.76 16.47 -28.17
CA ILE A 273 -5.96 15.77 -27.69
C ILE A 273 -5.72 14.26 -27.79
N ALA A 274 -5.92 13.55 -26.70
CA ALA A 274 -5.64 12.11 -26.64
C ALA A 274 -6.47 11.31 -27.68
N GLN A 275 -7.73 11.71 -27.90
CA GLN A 275 -8.59 11.10 -28.92
C GLN A 275 -8.06 11.28 -30.35
N ASP A 276 -7.47 12.44 -30.65
CA ASP A 276 -6.88 12.70 -31.98
C ASP A 276 -5.61 11.85 -32.16
N LEU A 277 -4.74 11.78 -31.12
CA LEU A 277 -3.58 10.91 -31.17
C LEU A 277 -3.97 9.44 -31.35
N LYS A 278 -5.02 8.99 -30.65
CA LYS A 278 -5.56 7.64 -30.79
C LYS A 278 -5.99 7.37 -32.23
N SER A 279 -6.82 8.22 -32.80
CA SER A 279 -7.29 8.09 -34.15
C SER A 279 -6.14 8.05 -35.18
N THR A 280 -5.12 8.88 -34.97
CA THR A 280 -3.95 8.90 -35.87
C THR A 280 -3.15 7.61 -35.78
N GLN A 281 -2.81 7.11 -34.58
CA GLN A 281 -2.05 5.85 -34.44
C GLN A 281 -2.82 4.62 -34.94
N GLU A 282 -4.15 4.57 -34.79
CA GLU A 282 -5.03 3.52 -35.33
C GLU A 282 -5.07 3.51 -36.85
N LYS A 283 -5.14 4.68 -37.47
CA LYS A 283 -5.11 4.82 -38.95
C LYS A 283 -3.84 4.22 -39.58
N TYR A 284 -2.71 4.27 -38.85
CA TYR A 284 -1.45 3.68 -39.28
C TYR A 284 -1.26 2.23 -38.85
N GLU A 285 -2.25 1.62 -38.18
CA GLU A 285 -2.19 0.27 -37.62
C GLU A 285 -1.02 0.09 -36.63
N MET A 286 -0.66 1.18 -35.92
CA MET A 286 0.52 1.25 -35.06
C MET A 286 0.17 1.49 -33.55
N ALA A 287 -1.09 1.31 -33.17
CA ALA A 287 -1.56 1.64 -31.85
C ALA A 287 -0.76 0.91 -30.75
N GLU A 288 -0.57 -0.40 -30.88
CA GLU A 288 0.18 -1.22 -29.92
C GLU A 288 1.67 -0.84 -29.86
N THR A 289 2.28 -0.61 -31.03
CA THR A 289 3.72 -0.30 -31.14
C THR A 289 4.04 1.10 -30.60
N LEU A 290 3.25 2.10 -30.99
CA LEU A 290 3.51 3.49 -30.61
C LEU A 290 3.08 3.77 -29.17
N GLY A 291 1.91 3.28 -28.77
CA GLY A 291 1.36 3.48 -27.43
C GLY A 291 1.35 4.96 -27.03
N LEU A 292 0.92 5.85 -27.92
CA LEU A 292 0.87 7.29 -27.70
C LEU A 292 -0.23 7.68 -26.71
N VAL A 293 -1.20 6.80 -26.49
CA VAL A 293 -2.31 7.01 -25.58
C VAL A 293 -2.38 5.86 -24.58
N TYR A 294 -2.49 6.21 -23.31
CA TYR A 294 -2.77 5.28 -22.23
C TYR A 294 -4.28 5.27 -21.99
N GLU A 295 -4.91 4.10 -22.12
CA GLU A 295 -6.36 3.93 -22.24
C GLU A 295 -6.96 3.06 -21.13
N GLU A 296 -6.24 2.74 -20.09
CA GLU A 296 -6.73 1.88 -19.01
C GLU A 296 -7.97 2.48 -18.33
N ASN A 297 -8.05 3.80 -18.28
CA ASN A 297 -9.28 4.50 -17.91
C ASN A 297 -9.91 5.15 -19.15
N PRO A 298 -10.95 4.55 -19.76
CA PRO A 298 -11.57 5.08 -20.97
C PRO A 298 -12.25 6.44 -20.76
N GLU A 299 -12.63 6.79 -19.54
CA GLU A 299 -13.20 8.09 -19.21
C GLU A 299 -12.12 9.18 -19.05
N LYS A 300 -10.84 8.78 -18.97
CA LYS A 300 -9.71 9.68 -18.74
C LYS A 300 -8.47 9.21 -19.48
N LEU A 301 -8.45 9.44 -20.79
CA LEU A 301 -7.31 9.09 -21.64
C LEU A 301 -6.11 9.98 -21.31
N GLU A 302 -4.90 9.41 -21.35
CA GLU A 302 -3.64 10.11 -21.10
C GLU A 302 -2.72 10.02 -22.32
N ALA A 303 -1.94 11.07 -22.60
CA ALA A 303 -1.04 11.15 -23.74
C ALA A 303 0.42 10.99 -23.34
N SER A 304 1.16 10.13 -24.05
CA SER A 304 2.59 9.83 -23.85
C SER A 304 3.47 10.64 -24.78
N TYR A 305 3.62 11.94 -24.56
CA TYR A 305 4.35 12.85 -25.46
C TYR A 305 5.81 12.46 -25.72
N GLY A 306 6.48 11.84 -24.73
CA GLY A 306 7.86 11.40 -24.88
C GLY A 306 8.07 10.36 -26.00
N LYS A 307 7.06 9.58 -26.33
CA LYS A 307 7.09 8.59 -27.40
C LYS A 307 7.05 9.22 -28.82
N LEU A 308 6.72 10.49 -28.94
CA LEU A 308 6.80 11.23 -30.20
C LEU A 308 8.25 11.55 -30.62
N ILE A 309 9.21 11.55 -29.71
CA ILE A 309 10.60 11.93 -30.00
C ILE A 309 11.23 11.06 -31.10
N PRO A 310 11.20 9.73 -31.07
CA PRO A 310 11.74 8.89 -32.15
C PRO A 310 11.04 9.13 -33.50
N ILE A 311 9.73 9.36 -33.48
CA ILE A 311 8.93 9.64 -34.69
C ILE A 311 9.35 10.98 -35.30
N LEU A 312 9.56 12.01 -34.47
CA LEU A 312 10.03 13.32 -34.92
C LEU A 312 11.44 13.22 -35.52
N VAL A 313 12.33 12.42 -34.95
CA VAL A 313 13.67 12.17 -35.49
C VAL A 313 13.58 11.52 -36.86
N GLN A 314 12.72 10.52 -37.04
CA GLN A 314 12.51 9.89 -38.36
C GLN A 314 11.92 10.87 -39.40
N ALA A 315 10.93 11.68 -39.00
CA ALA A 315 10.36 12.71 -39.84
C ALA A 315 11.38 13.76 -40.31
N ILE A 316 12.28 14.17 -39.41
CA ILE A 316 13.37 15.11 -39.77
C ILE A 316 14.33 14.47 -40.77
N LYS A 317 14.72 13.21 -40.60
CA LYS A 317 15.57 12.50 -41.60
C LYS A 317 14.92 12.44 -42.95
N GLU A 318 13.64 12.09 -43.06
CA GLU A 318 12.89 12.06 -44.32
C GLU A 318 12.77 13.45 -44.96
N LEU A 319 12.54 14.49 -44.15
CA LEU A 319 12.48 15.86 -44.64
C LEU A 319 13.84 16.34 -45.16
N SER A 320 14.94 16.06 -44.43
CA SER A 320 16.31 16.36 -44.84
C SER A 320 16.62 15.75 -46.23
N ALA A 321 16.32 14.46 -46.37
CA ALA A 321 16.54 13.77 -47.66
C ALA A 321 15.72 14.38 -48.80
N LYS A 322 14.47 14.82 -48.54
CA LYS A 322 13.64 15.50 -49.55
C LYS A 322 14.23 16.87 -49.92
N VAL A 323 14.76 17.64 -48.98
CA VAL A 323 15.40 18.93 -49.24
C VAL A 323 16.67 18.74 -50.08
N GLU A 324 17.56 17.83 -49.68
CA GLU A 324 18.78 17.51 -50.43
C GLU A 324 18.48 17.09 -51.87
N ALA A 325 17.42 16.30 -52.10
CA ALA A 325 16.98 15.90 -53.44
C ALA A 325 16.43 17.07 -54.28
N LEU A 326 15.92 18.14 -53.67
CA LEU A 326 15.47 19.35 -54.31
C LEU A 326 16.63 20.30 -54.65
N GLU A 327 17.62 20.42 -53.76
CA GLU A 327 18.80 21.27 -53.93
C GLU A 327 19.77 20.75 -55.02
N ASN A 328 19.76 19.43 -55.27
CA ASN A 328 20.57 18.78 -56.29
C ASN A 328 19.90 18.70 -57.67
N LYS A 329 18.74 19.33 -57.84
CA LYS A 329 18.04 19.46 -59.15
C LYS A 329 18.30 20.81 -59.79
#